data_37742a31d4c18a5c9da9944edd3981ea
#
_entry.id   37742a31d4c18a5c9da9944edd3981ea
#
_cell.length_a   1.000
_cell.length_b   1.000
_cell.length_c   1.000
_cell.angle_alpha   90.00
_cell.angle_beta   90.00
_cell.angle_gamma   90.00
#
_symmetry.space_group_name_H-M   'P 1'
#
loop_
_entity.id
_entity.type
_entity.pdbx_description
1 polymer ?
#
loop_
_entity_poly.entity_id
_entity_poly.type
_entity_poly.pdbx_seq_one_letter_code
_entity_poly.pdbx_strand_id
1 'polypeptide(L)'
;FNILLPDLQHQGESEGRAIQMGWKDRKDILHWTSVAERMFRSQGHASQMVVHGVSMGAATTMCLSGDATPAYIRCFVEDCGYTSVWDEFGWEAKKRFGVPEFPLMYTTSALCKLMYGWSFGEASALKQVAKCHKPMLFIHGSKDTFVPTDMVYPLYEAKPQPKQLWIARGSIHARSYNDYPEEYSRRVASFVGKYIR
;
A
#
# COMPACT_ATOMS: atom_id res chain seq x y z
N PHE A 1 11.80 -4.51 17.41
CA PHE A 1 11.16 -5.07 16.20
C PHE A 1 12.22 -5.66 15.29
N ASN A 2 11.91 -6.80 14.66
CA ASN A 2 12.64 -7.28 13.48
C ASN A 2 11.98 -6.67 12.23
N ILE A 3 12.77 -6.39 11.20
CA ILE A 3 12.29 -5.76 9.98
C ILE A 3 12.59 -6.72 8.82
N LEU A 4 11.57 -7.01 8.01
CA LEU A 4 11.68 -7.70 6.73
C LEU A 4 11.35 -6.72 5.62
N LEU A 5 12.28 -6.50 4.70
CA LEU A 5 12.14 -5.60 3.55
C LEU A 5 12.27 -6.43 2.27
N PRO A 6 11.18 -6.96 1.72
CA PRO A 6 11.24 -7.66 0.45
C PRO A 6 11.22 -6.67 -0.72
N ASP A 7 12.02 -6.93 -1.74
CA ASP A 7 11.88 -6.28 -3.03
C ASP A 7 10.62 -6.79 -3.73
N LEU A 8 9.80 -5.88 -4.26
CA LEU A 8 8.62 -6.26 -5.04
C LEU A 8 9.03 -6.83 -6.40
N GLN A 9 8.09 -7.45 -7.13
CA GLN A 9 8.37 -8.02 -8.44
C GLN A 9 9.01 -7.00 -9.39
N HIS A 10 10.10 -7.40 -10.04
CA HIS A 10 10.87 -6.56 -10.96
C HIS A 10 11.43 -5.27 -10.32
N GLN A 11 11.71 -5.33 -9.01
CA GLN A 11 12.39 -4.27 -8.25
C GLN A 11 13.62 -4.86 -7.56
N GLY A 12 14.65 -4.03 -7.36
CA GLY A 12 15.87 -4.46 -6.69
C GLY A 12 16.47 -5.71 -7.32
N GLU A 13 16.66 -6.75 -6.51
CA GLU A 13 17.17 -8.06 -6.93
C GLU A 13 16.05 -9.09 -7.22
N SER A 14 14.79 -8.72 -7.02
CA SER A 14 13.66 -9.61 -7.28
C SER A 14 13.42 -9.83 -8.76
N GLU A 15 13.26 -11.09 -9.14
CA GLU A 15 12.86 -11.47 -10.48
C GLU A 15 11.44 -10.99 -10.82
N GLY A 16 11.07 -11.09 -12.08
CA GLY A 16 9.75 -10.72 -12.58
C GLY A 16 9.79 -10.29 -14.03
N ARG A 17 8.62 -10.15 -14.65
CA ARG A 17 8.49 -9.70 -16.04
C ARG A 17 8.05 -8.24 -16.14
N ALA A 18 7.46 -7.70 -15.10
CA ALA A 18 6.97 -6.33 -15.04
C ALA A 18 6.66 -5.92 -13.60
N ILE A 19 6.67 -4.61 -13.35
CA ILE A 19 6.17 -4.02 -12.11
C ILE A 19 4.66 -4.25 -12.02
N GLN A 20 4.19 -4.77 -10.90
CA GLN A 20 2.80 -5.19 -10.71
C GLN A 20 1.93 -4.17 -9.97
N MET A 21 2.47 -2.97 -9.71
CA MET A 21 1.78 -1.84 -9.09
C MET A 21 1.02 -2.21 -7.80
N GLY A 22 1.62 -3.07 -6.97
CA GLY A 22 1.02 -3.54 -5.72
C GLY A 22 -0.06 -4.62 -5.88
N TRP A 23 -0.60 -4.84 -7.08
CA TRP A 23 -1.73 -5.75 -7.25
C TRP A 23 -1.36 -7.22 -7.10
N LYS A 24 -0.38 -7.72 -7.87
CA LYS A 24 0.10 -9.09 -7.68
C LYS A 24 1.11 -9.20 -6.55
N ASP A 25 1.90 -8.16 -6.34
CA ASP A 25 2.87 -8.06 -5.24
C ASP A 25 2.24 -8.36 -3.87
N ARG A 26 0.94 -8.03 -3.66
CA ARG A 26 0.25 -8.33 -2.41
C ARG A 26 0.26 -9.81 -2.02
N LYS A 27 0.29 -10.71 -3.02
CA LYS A 27 0.34 -12.16 -2.77
C LYS A 27 1.74 -12.60 -2.34
N ASP A 28 2.76 -11.99 -2.92
CA ASP A 28 4.14 -12.26 -2.58
C ASP A 28 4.45 -11.75 -1.17
N ILE A 29 3.97 -10.53 -0.83
CA ILE A 29 4.11 -10.01 0.53
C ILE A 29 3.37 -10.89 1.53
N LEU A 30 2.17 -11.38 1.23
CA LEU A 30 1.46 -12.32 2.08
C LEU A 30 2.25 -13.63 2.25
N HIS A 31 2.87 -14.13 1.20
CA HIS A 31 3.78 -15.28 1.27
C HIS A 31 4.99 -14.99 2.16
N TRP A 32 5.65 -13.84 2.00
CA TRP A 32 6.78 -13.43 2.84
C TRP A 32 6.42 -13.33 4.32
N THR A 33 5.21 -12.83 4.65
CA THR A 33 4.75 -12.86 6.05
C THR A 33 4.66 -14.29 6.59
N SER A 34 4.24 -15.25 5.77
CA SER A 34 4.17 -16.66 6.18
C SER A 34 5.55 -17.30 6.30
N VAL A 35 6.52 -16.90 5.49
CA VAL A 35 7.93 -17.33 5.61
C VAL A 35 8.51 -16.86 6.94
N ALA A 36 8.35 -15.57 7.24
CA ALA A 36 8.82 -14.98 8.50
C ALA A 36 8.15 -15.65 9.73
N GLU A 37 6.84 -15.88 9.68
CA GLU A 37 6.11 -16.59 10.75
C GLU A 37 6.70 -17.98 11.00
N ARG A 38 6.94 -18.76 9.96
CA ARG A 38 7.57 -20.10 10.11
C ARG A 38 8.97 -20.03 10.71
N MET A 39 9.78 -19.03 10.29
CA MET A 39 11.12 -18.83 10.87
C MET A 39 11.05 -18.57 12.36
N PHE A 40 10.22 -17.65 12.82
CA PHE A 40 10.10 -17.34 14.24
C PHE A 40 9.49 -18.49 15.04
N ARG A 41 8.49 -19.16 14.48
CA ARG A 41 7.86 -20.34 15.11
C ARG A 41 8.85 -21.50 15.29
N SER A 42 9.74 -21.74 14.33
CA SER A 42 10.78 -22.77 14.46
C SER A 42 11.78 -22.45 15.56
N GLN A 43 11.90 -21.20 15.96
CA GLN A 43 12.72 -20.74 17.08
C GLN A 43 11.95 -20.64 18.41
N GLY A 44 10.72 -21.13 18.45
CA GLY A 44 9.87 -21.10 19.65
C GLY A 44 9.15 -19.78 19.91
N HIS A 45 9.11 -18.85 18.93
CA HIS A 45 8.50 -17.54 19.09
C HIS A 45 7.17 -17.43 18.32
N ALA A 46 6.17 -16.78 18.94
CA ALA A 46 4.95 -16.40 18.26
C ALA A 46 5.14 -15.02 17.61
N SER A 47 4.73 -14.89 16.35
CA SER A 47 4.86 -13.62 15.62
C SER A 47 3.63 -12.74 15.75
N GLN A 48 3.87 -11.45 15.85
CA GLN A 48 2.87 -10.41 15.62
C GLN A 48 3.47 -9.43 14.60
N MET A 49 2.76 -9.19 13.51
CA MET A 49 3.31 -8.44 12.38
C MET A 49 2.48 -7.20 12.08
N VAL A 50 3.18 -6.15 11.67
CA VAL A 50 2.63 -4.98 10.99
C VAL A 50 3.08 -5.04 9.56
N VAL A 51 2.18 -4.77 8.62
CA VAL A 51 2.57 -4.51 7.23
C VAL A 51 2.55 -3.00 7.02
N HIS A 52 3.71 -2.45 6.65
CA HIS A 52 3.90 -1.02 6.44
C HIS A 52 4.45 -0.80 5.04
N GLY A 53 3.85 0.10 4.29
CA GLY A 53 4.29 0.44 2.95
C GLY A 53 4.22 1.93 2.66
N VAL A 54 5.07 2.38 1.74
CA VAL A 54 5.14 3.77 1.26
C VAL A 54 4.90 3.76 -0.25
N SER A 55 4.09 4.69 -0.77
CA SER A 55 3.80 4.85 -2.19
C SER A 55 3.25 3.55 -2.81
N MET A 56 3.92 2.95 -3.80
CA MET A 56 3.55 1.65 -4.35
C MET A 56 3.51 0.55 -3.27
N GLY A 57 4.38 0.62 -2.26
CA GLY A 57 4.34 -0.26 -1.09
C GLY A 57 3.08 -0.05 -0.23
N ALA A 58 2.59 1.19 -0.13
CA ALA A 58 1.32 1.49 0.54
C ALA A 58 0.13 0.92 -0.23
N ALA A 59 0.12 1.05 -1.56
CA ALA A 59 -0.88 0.40 -2.41
C ALA A 59 -0.84 -1.13 -2.26
N THR A 60 0.37 -1.73 -2.21
CA THR A 60 0.55 -3.16 -1.93
C THR A 60 -0.05 -3.55 -0.57
N THR A 61 0.25 -2.78 0.47
CA THR A 61 -0.26 -2.98 1.84
C THR A 61 -1.79 -2.90 1.88
N MET A 62 -2.38 -1.90 1.24
CA MET A 62 -3.83 -1.74 1.14
C MET A 62 -4.47 -2.87 0.33
N CYS A 63 -3.87 -3.25 -0.81
CA CYS A 63 -4.36 -4.36 -1.62
C CYS A 63 -4.31 -5.69 -0.86
N LEU A 64 -3.24 -5.94 -0.10
CA LEU A 64 -3.11 -7.13 0.76
C LEU A 64 -4.15 -7.14 1.88
N SER A 65 -4.46 -5.98 2.46
CA SER A 65 -5.34 -5.88 3.62
C SER A 65 -6.76 -6.39 3.38
N GLY A 66 -7.21 -6.37 2.13
CA GLY A 66 -8.53 -6.87 1.72
C GLY A 66 -8.58 -8.37 1.40
N ASP A 67 -7.44 -9.05 1.39
CA ASP A 67 -7.36 -10.50 1.25
C ASP A 67 -7.57 -11.20 2.62
N ALA A 68 -7.69 -12.53 2.63
CA ALA A 68 -7.76 -13.31 3.86
C ALA A 68 -6.41 -13.32 4.59
N THR A 69 -6.18 -12.31 5.42
CA THR A 69 -4.92 -12.14 6.13
C THR A 69 -4.86 -12.94 7.43
N PRO A 70 -3.75 -13.68 7.71
CA PRO A 70 -3.59 -14.47 8.93
C PRO A 70 -3.67 -13.64 10.21
N ALA A 71 -4.02 -14.28 11.32
CA ALA A 71 -4.20 -13.63 12.62
C ALA A 71 -2.92 -12.96 13.17
N TYR A 72 -1.75 -13.43 12.78
CA TYR A 72 -0.47 -12.83 13.19
C TYR A 72 -0.22 -11.46 12.53
N ILE A 73 -0.84 -11.12 11.40
CA ILE A 73 -0.87 -9.75 10.89
C ILE A 73 -1.89 -8.97 11.69
N ARG A 74 -1.43 -8.03 12.52
CA ARG A 74 -2.23 -7.34 13.52
C ARG A 74 -2.81 -6.02 13.03
N CYS A 75 -2.05 -5.26 12.26
CA CYS A 75 -2.47 -3.96 11.73
C CYS A 75 -1.66 -3.60 10.48
N PHE A 76 -2.08 -2.52 9.84
CA PHE A 76 -1.49 -1.98 8.62
C PHE A 76 -1.14 -0.51 8.78
N VAL A 77 -0.06 -0.07 8.13
CA VAL A 77 0.30 1.33 7.98
C VAL A 77 0.54 1.59 6.49
N GLU A 78 -0.15 2.54 5.94
CA GLU A 78 0.06 3.01 4.57
C GLU A 78 0.48 4.48 4.57
N ASP A 79 1.44 4.85 3.73
CA ASP A 79 1.90 6.22 3.56
C ASP A 79 1.91 6.56 2.07
N CYS A 80 1.11 7.56 1.68
CA CYS A 80 0.94 8.10 0.34
C CYS A 80 0.60 7.07 -0.76
N GLY A 81 -0.28 6.10 -0.45
CA GLY A 81 -0.81 5.17 -1.44
C GLY A 81 -1.96 5.74 -2.26
N TYR A 82 -2.25 5.10 -3.41
CA TYR A 82 -3.29 5.53 -4.36
C TYR A 82 -4.54 4.65 -4.28
N THR A 83 -5.66 5.21 -4.76
CA THR A 83 -6.98 4.53 -4.78
C THR A 83 -7.04 3.32 -5.70
N SER A 84 -6.46 3.46 -6.89
CA SER A 84 -6.34 2.39 -7.89
C SER A 84 -5.24 2.71 -8.88
N VAL A 85 -4.77 1.69 -9.61
CA VAL A 85 -3.84 1.90 -10.73
C VAL A 85 -4.48 2.73 -11.83
N TRP A 86 -5.81 2.60 -12.02
CA TRP A 86 -6.53 3.43 -12.96
C TRP A 86 -6.46 4.91 -12.61
N ASP A 87 -6.76 5.26 -11.36
CA ASP A 87 -6.79 6.66 -10.91
C ASP A 87 -5.39 7.28 -10.94
N GLU A 88 -4.38 6.53 -10.49
CA GLU A 88 -2.99 7.01 -10.46
C GLU A 88 -2.44 7.24 -11.87
N PHE A 89 -2.60 6.28 -12.78
CA PHE A 89 -2.13 6.42 -14.15
C PHE A 89 -2.94 7.46 -14.94
N GLY A 90 -4.25 7.56 -14.70
CA GLY A 90 -5.10 8.60 -15.29
C GLY A 90 -4.66 10.00 -14.88
N TRP A 91 -4.37 10.17 -13.59
CA TRP A 91 -3.84 11.44 -13.05
C TRP A 91 -2.49 11.80 -13.69
N GLU A 92 -1.53 10.87 -13.69
CA GLU A 92 -0.20 11.10 -14.24
C GLU A 92 -0.23 11.35 -15.77
N ALA A 93 -1.05 10.60 -16.52
CA ALA A 93 -1.24 10.80 -17.95
C ALA A 93 -1.77 12.22 -18.26
N LYS A 94 -2.78 12.65 -17.53
CA LYS A 94 -3.35 13.99 -17.70
C LYS A 94 -2.38 15.09 -17.29
N LYS A 95 -1.72 14.94 -16.13
CA LYS A 95 -0.84 15.94 -15.55
C LYS A 95 0.45 16.13 -16.33
N ARG A 96 1.13 15.03 -16.70
CA ARG A 96 2.45 15.08 -17.36
C ARG A 96 2.36 15.23 -18.87
N PHE A 97 1.37 14.62 -19.49
CA PHE A 97 1.29 14.53 -20.95
C PHE A 97 0.10 15.27 -21.54
N GLY A 98 -0.83 15.76 -20.70
CA GLY A 98 -2.07 16.40 -21.19
C GLY A 98 -2.97 15.44 -21.98
N VAL A 99 -2.76 14.13 -21.84
CA VAL A 99 -3.44 13.11 -22.65
C VAL A 99 -4.74 12.70 -21.95
N PRO A 100 -5.87 12.63 -22.68
CA PRO A 100 -7.13 12.14 -22.12
C PRO A 100 -7.06 10.62 -21.84
N GLU A 101 -7.88 10.17 -20.90
CA GLU A 101 -7.93 8.75 -20.55
C GLU A 101 -8.29 7.86 -21.74
N PHE A 102 -9.23 8.29 -22.58
CA PHE A 102 -9.59 7.58 -23.81
C PHE A 102 -8.76 8.08 -25.00
N PRO A 103 -8.21 7.19 -25.86
CA PRO A 103 -8.28 5.71 -25.74
C PRO A 103 -7.13 5.10 -24.94
N LEU A 104 -6.12 5.89 -24.50
CA LEU A 104 -4.85 5.42 -23.97
C LEU A 104 -5.02 4.49 -22.76
N MET A 105 -5.73 4.92 -21.75
CA MET A 105 -5.91 4.14 -20.51
C MET A 105 -6.63 2.81 -20.77
N TYR A 106 -7.65 2.84 -21.64
CA TYR A 106 -8.44 1.65 -21.98
C TYR A 106 -7.61 0.62 -22.73
N THR A 107 -6.87 1.06 -23.76
CA THR A 107 -6.02 0.16 -24.56
C THR A 107 -4.87 -0.40 -23.74
N THR A 108 -4.19 0.44 -22.90
CA THR A 108 -3.10 0.00 -22.04
C THR A 108 -3.59 -0.97 -20.96
N SER A 109 -4.75 -0.69 -20.35
CA SER A 109 -5.36 -1.60 -19.37
C SER A 109 -5.75 -2.94 -19.97
N ALA A 110 -6.31 -2.96 -21.20
CA ALA A 110 -6.63 -4.18 -21.92
C ALA A 110 -5.37 -4.98 -22.26
N LEU A 111 -4.31 -4.31 -22.70
CA LEU A 111 -3.02 -4.93 -22.97
C LEU A 111 -2.40 -5.51 -21.69
N CYS A 112 -2.46 -4.78 -20.60
CA CYS A 112 -2.03 -5.28 -19.29
C CYS A 112 -2.79 -6.55 -18.90
N LYS A 113 -4.11 -6.58 -19.12
CA LYS A 113 -4.93 -7.78 -18.87
C LYS A 113 -4.48 -8.96 -19.70
N LEU A 114 -4.19 -8.73 -20.98
CA LEU A 114 -3.73 -9.78 -21.89
C LEU A 114 -2.34 -10.30 -21.54
N MET A 115 -1.39 -9.41 -21.23
CA MET A 115 0.01 -9.76 -20.99
C MET A 115 0.28 -10.25 -19.56
N TYR A 116 -0.38 -9.66 -18.57
CA TYR A 116 -0.07 -9.88 -17.16
C TYR A 116 -1.23 -10.45 -16.34
N GLY A 117 -2.42 -10.62 -16.96
CA GLY A 117 -3.57 -11.26 -16.35
C GLY A 117 -4.35 -10.39 -15.36
N TRP A 118 -4.15 -9.05 -15.35
CA TRP A 118 -4.91 -8.11 -14.54
C TRP A 118 -5.09 -6.77 -15.25
N SER A 119 -6.17 -6.06 -14.96
CA SER A 119 -6.47 -4.74 -15.53
C SER A 119 -6.32 -3.64 -14.49
N PHE A 120 -6.13 -2.39 -14.94
CA PHE A 120 -5.96 -1.24 -14.05
C PHE A 120 -7.17 -1.04 -13.11
N GLY A 121 -8.39 -1.33 -13.56
CA GLY A 121 -9.60 -1.23 -12.74
C GLY A 121 -9.77 -2.38 -11.73
N GLU A 122 -9.10 -3.53 -11.95
CA GLU A 122 -9.04 -4.61 -10.95
C GLU A 122 -8.07 -4.26 -9.82
N ALA A 123 -6.98 -3.57 -10.13
CA ALA A 123 -5.96 -3.18 -9.18
C ALA A 123 -6.41 -1.94 -8.37
N SER A 124 -7.33 -2.15 -7.45
CA SER A 124 -7.98 -1.11 -6.66
C SER A 124 -7.77 -1.31 -5.16
N ALA A 125 -6.89 -0.49 -4.58
CA ALA A 125 -6.70 -0.42 -3.14
C ALA A 125 -8.00 0.01 -2.43
N LEU A 126 -8.78 0.91 -3.04
CA LEU A 126 -10.07 1.37 -2.52
C LEU A 126 -11.05 0.21 -2.29
N LYS A 127 -11.17 -0.70 -3.26
CA LYS A 127 -12.03 -1.88 -3.13
C LYS A 127 -11.51 -2.87 -2.08
N GLN A 128 -10.21 -2.90 -1.86
CA GLN A 128 -9.59 -3.81 -0.90
C GLN A 128 -9.67 -3.28 0.54
N VAL A 129 -9.40 -2.01 0.78
CA VAL A 129 -9.52 -1.45 2.14
C VAL A 129 -10.95 -1.53 2.68
N ALA A 130 -11.95 -1.44 1.81
CA ALA A 130 -13.36 -1.61 2.18
C ALA A 130 -13.68 -2.99 2.79
N LYS A 131 -12.88 -4.01 2.50
CA LYS A 131 -13.02 -5.37 3.05
C LYS A 131 -12.17 -5.59 4.31
N CYS A 132 -11.25 -4.67 4.61
CA CYS A 132 -10.31 -4.83 5.70
C CYS A 132 -10.93 -4.46 7.05
N HIS A 133 -11.05 -5.42 7.97
CA HIS A 133 -11.52 -5.18 9.34
C HIS A 133 -10.39 -5.01 10.36
N LYS A 134 -9.13 -5.25 9.97
CA LYS A 134 -7.98 -5.02 10.85
C LYS A 134 -7.62 -3.54 10.91
N PRO A 135 -7.00 -3.08 12.01
CA PRO A 135 -6.62 -1.67 12.16
C PRO A 135 -5.72 -1.16 11.04
N MET A 136 -5.95 0.07 10.58
CA MET A 136 -5.12 0.72 9.57
C MET A 136 -4.85 2.18 9.90
N LEU A 137 -3.58 2.59 9.81
CA LEU A 137 -3.14 3.98 9.86
C LEU A 137 -2.88 4.44 8.43
N PHE A 138 -3.51 5.54 8.06
CA PHE A 138 -3.30 6.27 6.80
C PHE A 138 -2.43 7.48 7.07
N ILE A 139 -1.41 7.68 6.24
CA ILE A 139 -0.50 8.82 6.28
C ILE A 139 -0.43 9.41 4.87
N HIS A 140 -0.44 10.74 4.73
CA HIS A 140 -0.29 11.38 3.43
C HIS A 140 0.28 12.78 3.56
N GLY A 141 1.14 13.21 2.63
CA GLY A 141 1.64 14.57 2.57
C GLY A 141 0.60 15.53 2.00
N SER A 142 0.37 16.70 2.63
CA SER A 142 -0.65 17.65 2.18
C SER A 142 -0.30 18.41 0.89
N LYS A 143 0.93 18.27 0.40
CA LYS A 143 1.41 18.84 -0.88
C LYS A 143 1.86 17.75 -1.85
N ASP A 144 1.39 16.52 -1.65
CA ASP A 144 1.66 15.43 -2.58
C ASP A 144 0.92 15.71 -3.90
N THR A 145 1.72 15.84 -4.95
CA THR A 145 1.22 16.08 -6.31
C THR A 145 1.57 14.91 -7.25
N PHE A 146 2.30 13.91 -6.76
CA PHE A 146 2.57 12.68 -7.48
C PHE A 146 1.40 11.71 -7.28
N VAL A 147 1.16 11.28 -6.04
CA VAL A 147 -0.11 10.68 -5.64
C VAL A 147 -0.93 11.76 -4.95
N PRO A 148 -1.98 12.31 -5.57
CA PRO A 148 -2.72 13.43 -5.00
C PRO A 148 -3.22 13.15 -3.59
N THR A 149 -3.05 14.11 -2.68
CA THR A 149 -3.54 14.00 -1.30
C THR A 149 -5.02 13.64 -1.23
N ASP A 150 -5.79 14.08 -2.21
CA ASP A 150 -7.24 13.80 -2.29
C ASP A 150 -7.55 12.30 -2.41
N MET A 151 -6.60 11.47 -2.82
CA MET A 151 -6.79 10.02 -2.91
C MET A 151 -6.89 9.34 -1.53
N VAL A 152 -6.30 9.91 -0.47
CA VAL A 152 -6.36 9.29 0.86
C VAL A 152 -7.76 9.37 1.48
N TYR A 153 -8.55 10.40 1.17
CA TYR A 153 -9.86 10.57 1.82
C TYR A 153 -10.86 9.47 1.46
N PRO A 154 -11.10 9.12 0.18
CA PRO A 154 -11.97 8.00 -0.15
C PRO A 154 -11.44 6.66 0.38
N LEU A 155 -10.11 6.44 0.43
CA LEU A 155 -9.51 5.25 1.05
C LEU A 155 -9.85 5.19 2.54
N TYR A 156 -9.65 6.30 3.25
CA TYR A 156 -9.98 6.40 4.67
C TYR A 156 -11.47 6.20 4.92
N GLU A 157 -12.33 6.81 4.12
CA GLU A 157 -13.79 6.69 4.26
C GLU A 157 -14.27 5.26 4.06
N ALA A 158 -13.81 4.59 3.00
CA ALA A 158 -14.22 3.24 2.65
C ALA A 158 -13.75 2.18 3.66
N LYS A 159 -12.64 2.44 4.37
CA LYS A 159 -12.08 1.51 5.36
C LYS A 159 -12.97 1.44 6.61
N PRO A 160 -13.52 0.24 7.01
CA PRO A 160 -14.19 0.06 8.28
C PRO A 160 -13.27 0.37 9.48
N GLN A 161 -13.87 0.69 10.65
CA GLN A 161 -13.10 0.86 11.88
C GLN A 161 -12.39 -0.47 12.29
N PRO A 162 -11.26 -0.45 13.01
CA PRO A 162 -10.54 0.76 13.50
C PRO A 162 -9.62 1.36 12.43
N LYS A 163 -9.59 2.68 12.36
CA LYS A 163 -8.75 3.44 11.42
C LYS A 163 -8.29 4.76 12.02
N GLN A 164 -7.14 5.27 11.56
CA GLN A 164 -6.62 6.61 11.88
C GLN A 164 -6.08 7.26 10.61
N LEU A 165 -6.10 8.59 10.55
CA LEU A 165 -5.56 9.39 9.47
C LEU A 165 -4.63 10.45 10.05
N TRP A 166 -3.47 10.64 9.42
CA TRP A 166 -2.59 11.77 9.63
C TRP A 166 -2.16 12.38 8.31
N ILE A 167 -2.46 13.66 8.14
CA ILE A 167 -1.99 14.46 7.01
C ILE A 167 -0.73 15.23 7.46
N ALA A 168 0.41 14.87 6.89
CA ALA A 168 1.69 15.54 7.12
C ALA A 168 1.71 16.88 6.39
N ARG A 169 1.56 17.98 7.15
CA ARG A 169 1.36 19.32 6.59
C ARG A 169 2.60 19.79 5.83
N GLY A 170 2.41 20.17 4.56
CA GLY A 170 3.48 20.69 3.71
C GLY A 170 4.37 19.62 3.06
N SER A 171 4.29 18.35 3.49
CA SER A 171 5.05 17.26 2.89
C SER A 171 4.58 16.94 1.48
N ILE A 172 5.52 16.70 0.61
CA ILE A 172 5.31 16.18 -0.74
C ILE A 172 5.37 14.64 -0.73
N HIS A 173 5.29 14.01 -1.91
CA HIS A 173 5.26 12.55 -2.06
C HIS A 173 6.40 11.84 -1.31
N ALA A 174 6.04 10.83 -0.50
CA ALA A 174 6.96 9.98 0.27
C ALA A 174 7.93 10.74 1.21
N ARG A 175 7.57 11.96 1.63
CA ARG A 175 8.42 12.80 2.50
C ARG A 175 7.90 12.93 3.93
N SER A 176 6.76 12.33 4.27
CA SER A 176 6.16 12.45 5.61
C SER A 176 7.13 12.12 6.74
N TYR A 177 7.91 11.03 6.59
CA TYR A 177 8.95 10.67 7.54
C TYR A 177 10.14 11.65 7.54
N ASN A 178 10.64 12.03 6.36
CA ASN A 178 11.81 12.91 6.26
C ASN A 178 11.54 14.31 6.83
N ASP A 179 10.33 14.82 6.62
CA ASP A 179 9.95 16.16 7.07
C ASP A 179 9.56 16.19 8.55
N TYR A 180 9.05 15.06 9.09
CA TYR A 180 8.56 14.92 10.46
C TYR A 180 9.01 13.61 11.13
N PRO A 181 10.32 13.30 11.24
CA PRO A 181 10.80 11.98 11.67
C PRO A 181 10.33 11.59 13.09
N GLU A 182 10.34 12.52 14.03
CA GLU A 182 9.89 12.26 15.41
C GLU A 182 8.38 12.07 15.48
N GLU A 183 7.62 12.94 14.85
CA GLU A 183 6.16 12.87 14.85
C GLU A 183 5.66 11.62 14.11
N TYR A 184 6.25 11.30 12.97
CA TYR A 184 5.96 10.08 12.21
C TYR A 184 6.20 8.84 13.06
N SER A 185 7.41 8.74 13.63
CA SER A 185 7.81 7.62 14.50
C SER A 185 6.88 7.47 15.70
N ARG A 186 6.57 8.59 16.36
CA ARG A 186 5.66 8.61 17.51
C ARG A 186 4.25 8.15 17.15
N ARG A 187 3.70 8.62 16.01
CA ARG A 187 2.36 8.24 15.55
C ARG A 187 2.28 6.77 15.14
N VAL A 188 3.26 6.29 14.38
CA VAL A 188 3.33 4.88 13.99
C VAL A 188 3.50 4.00 15.23
N ALA A 189 4.43 4.31 16.13
CA ALA A 189 4.65 3.55 17.36
C ALA A 189 3.40 3.54 18.26
N SER A 190 2.75 4.71 18.45
CA SER A 190 1.52 4.82 19.25
C SER A 190 0.36 4.04 18.64
N PHE A 191 0.24 4.02 17.31
CA PHE A 191 -0.79 3.23 16.63
C PHE A 191 -0.51 1.74 16.75
N VAL A 192 0.69 1.31 16.37
CA VAL A 192 1.11 -0.10 16.36
C VAL A 192 1.05 -0.71 17.76
N GLY A 193 1.51 0.03 18.79
CA GLY A 193 1.53 -0.43 20.18
C GLY A 193 0.16 -0.74 20.79
N LYS A 194 -0.94 -0.34 20.13
CA LYS A 194 -2.30 -0.72 20.56
C LYS A 194 -2.65 -2.15 20.13
N TYR A 195 -1.97 -2.70 19.13
CA TYR A 195 -2.34 -3.95 18.47
C TYR A 195 -1.25 -5.02 18.52
N ILE A 196 -0.01 -4.63 18.82
CA ILE A 196 1.13 -5.53 19.06
C ILE A 196 1.49 -5.48 20.56
N ARG A 197 1.66 -6.66 21.15
CA ARG A 197 1.99 -6.84 22.56
C ARG A 197 3.29 -7.61 22.71
#